data_01252f81767c6ea975531870203d55ef
#
_entry.id   01252f81767c6ea975531870203d55ef
#
_cell.length_a   1.000
_cell.length_b   1.000
_cell.length_c   1.000
_cell.angle_alpha   90.00
_cell.angle_beta   90.00
_cell.angle_gamma   90.00
#
_symmetry.space_group_name_H-M   'P 1'
#
loop_
_entity.id
_entity.type
_entity.pdbx_description
1 polymer ?
#
loop_
_entity_poly.entity_id
_entity_poly.type
_entity_poly.pdbx_seq_one_letter_code
_entity_poly.pdbx_strand_id
1 'polypeptide(L)'
;MRSHGGRVRALVTGETQIDIAFIGTPTCDEYGNCRGIGGKSDCGVLSYAMSDAFHANKVVAITDCMVPFPNFPAHISMTKVDYVVEVDQIGDPKKIATGAAKPTTDMRKLMMADYCTQFVVNTPYFKDGFSYQTGVGGASIASTISLAKVMKERNIRMRFGVGGLTKPMCDLLINGQVDALLDTQDFDLAAVESVKDLHHFRISAGEYANPFNKGAVVNKLDFVILAALEVDVHFNCNVVVDSNGMITGAQGGHPD
;
A
#
# COMPACT_ATOMS: atom_id res chain seq x y z
N MET A 1 12.07 15.39 -2.27
CA MET A 1 11.27 14.21 -1.87
C MET A 1 9.80 14.61 -1.90
N ARG A 2 8.89 13.71 -2.29
CA ARG A 2 7.45 13.98 -2.38
C ARG A 2 6.68 12.88 -1.66
N SER A 3 5.48 13.20 -1.13
CA SER A 3 4.55 12.20 -0.63
C SER A 3 3.98 11.33 -1.76
N HIS A 4 3.23 10.29 -1.43
CA HIS A 4 2.60 9.43 -2.43
C HIS A 4 1.66 10.24 -3.33
N GLY A 5 0.72 10.97 -2.73
CA GLY A 5 -0.20 11.86 -3.46
C GLY A 5 0.52 13.03 -4.14
N GLY A 6 1.53 13.61 -3.48
CA GLY A 6 2.34 14.68 -4.02
C GLY A 6 3.12 14.29 -5.28
N ARG A 7 3.54 13.00 -5.40
CA ARG A 7 4.15 12.49 -6.64
C ARG A 7 3.12 12.45 -7.77
N VAL A 8 1.95 11.92 -7.53
CA VAL A 8 0.89 11.85 -8.55
C VAL A 8 0.41 13.24 -8.93
N ARG A 9 0.26 14.16 -7.97
CA ARG A 9 -0.03 15.56 -8.25
C ARG A 9 0.97 16.15 -9.24
N ALA A 10 2.26 15.91 -9.03
CA ALA A 10 3.29 16.46 -9.90
C ALA A 10 3.26 15.90 -11.32
N LEU A 11 2.83 14.65 -11.50
CA LEU A 11 2.58 14.07 -12.83
C LEU A 11 1.36 14.72 -13.50
N VAL A 12 0.26 14.86 -12.76
CA VAL A 12 -0.99 15.47 -13.25
C VAL A 12 -0.80 16.93 -13.67
N THR A 13 0.01 17.68 -12.92
CA THR A 13 0.27 19.11 -13.21
C THR A 13 1.37 19.34 -14.26
N GLY A 14 2.05 18.27 -14.72
CA GLY A 14 3.19 18.41 -15.63
C GLY A 14 4.48 18.92 -14.97
N GLU A 15 4.50 19.10 -13.65
CA GLU A 15 5.72 19.45 -12.88
C GLU A 15 6.79 18.37 -13.00
N THR A 16 6.36 17.12 -13.15
CA THR A 16 7.20 15.97 -13.49
C THR A 16 6.64 15.32 -14.74
N GLN A 17 7.49 15.05 -15.71
CA GLN A 17 7.14 14.35 -16.94
C GLN A 17 7.85 13.01 -16.99
N ILE A 18 7.20 12.01 -17.60
CA ILE A 18 7.76 10.68 -17.84
C ILE A 18 7.72 10.46 -19.36
N ASP A 19 8.90 10.43 -19.97
CA ASP A 19 8.98 10.18 -21.41
C ASP A 19 8.65 8.71 -21.72
N ILE A 20 9.26 7.79 -20.97
CA ILE A 20 9.02 6.35 -21.13
C ILE A 20 8.92 5.71 -19.76
N ALA A 21 7.83 4.97 -19.51
CA ALA A 21 7.68 4.11 -18.34
C ALA A 21 7.95 2.65 -18.75
N PHE A 22 8.97 2.06 -18.14
CA PHE A 22 9.24 0.62 -18.22
C PHE A 22 8.62 -0.06 -17.00
N ILE A 23 7.64 -0.93 -17.22
CA ILE A 23 6.84 -1.52 -16.15
C ILE A 23 6.95 -3.03 -16.18
N GLY A 24 7.60 -3.60 -15.15
CA GLY A 24 7.57 -5.03 -14.90
C GLY A 24 6.19 -5.48 -14.43
N THR A 25 5.61 -6.46 -15.07
CA THR A 25 4.29 -7.01 -14.75
C THR A 25 4.30 -8.54 -14.80
N PRO A 26 3.90 -9.23 -13.70
CA PRO A 26 3.87 -10.69 -13.62
C PRO A 26 3.10 -11.39 -14.73
N THR A 27 1.99 -10.79 -15.19
CA THR A 27 1.26 -11.27 -16.35
C THR A 27 0.84 -10.11 -17.26
N CYS A 28 0.91 -10.36 -18.57
CA CYS A 28 0.42 -9.44 -19.59
C CYS A 28 -0.19 -10.23 -20.74
N ASP A 29 -1.27 -9.74 -21.36
CA ASP A 29 -1.73 -10.29 -22.63
C ASP A 29 -1.08 -9.55 -23.81
N GLU A 30 -1.28 -10.08 -25.01
CA GLU A 30 -0.70 -9.55 -26.26
C GLU A 30 -1.14 -8.12 -26.60
N TYR A 31 -2.21 -7.63 -25.97
CA TYR A 31 -2.71 -6.26 -26.15
C TYR A 31 -2.23 -5.29 -25.06
N GLY A 32 -1.59 -5.81 -24.00
CA GLY A 32 -1.03 -4.97 -22.95
C GLY A 32 -1.89 -4.81 -21.68
N ASN A 33 -2.86 -5.71 -21.44
CA ASN A 33 -3.54 -5.75 -20.15
C ASN A 33 -2.63 -6.39 -19.11
N CYS A 34 -2.15 -5.62 -18.15
CA CYS A 34 -1.18 -6.03 -17.15
C CYS A 34 -1.84 -6.36 -15.80
N ARG A 35 -1.33 -7.41 -15.15
CA ARG A 35 -1.70 -7.74 -13.76
C ARG A 35 -0.45 -8.05 -12.93
N GLY A 36 -0.50 -7.70 -11.66
CA GLY A 36 0.57 -8.00 -10.70
C GLY A 36 0.51 -9.42 -10.12
N ILE A 37 -0.41 -10.24 -10.60
CA ILE A 37 -0.64 -11.61 -10.13
C ILE A 37 -0.94 -12.57 -11.29
N GLY A 38 -0.82 -13.87 -11.03
CA GLY A 38 -1.16 -14.95 -11.98
C GLY A 38 0.03 -15.49 -12.75
N GLY A 39 1.25 -15.05 -12.45
CA GLY A 39 2.49 -15.51 -13.05
C GLY A 39 3.48 -16.08 -12.05
N LYS A 40 4.69 -16.38 -12.52
CA LYS A 40 5.79 -16.90 -11.68
C LYS A 40 6.47 -15.78 -10.85
N SER A 41 6.27 -14.51 -11.21
CA SER A 41 6.87 -13.34 -10.58
C SER A 41 5.84 -12.47 -9.87
N ASP A 42 4.77 -13.06 -9.34
CA ASP A 42 3.70 -12.34 -8.64
C ASP A 42 4.24 -11.32 -7.64
N CYS A 43 3.76 -10.08 -7.74
CA CYS A 43 4.16 -8.97 -6.87
C CYS A 43 2.97 -8.25 -6.21
N GLY A 44 1.75 -8.72 -6.48
CA GLY A 44 0.53 -8.11 -5.94
C GLY A 44 0.03 -6.93 -6.77
N VAL A 45 -0.23 -5.80 -6.14
CA VAL A 45 -0.79 -4.63 -6.82
C VAL A 45 0.28 -3.81 -7.57
N LEU A 46 -0.11 -3.18 -8.69
CA LEU A 46 0.77 -2.33 -9.52
C LEU A 46 0.51 -0.82 -9.30
N SER A 47 0.12 -0.42 -8.13
CA SER A 47 -0.45 0.90 -7.79
C SER A 47 0.34 2.10 -8.31
N TYR A 48 1.64 2.19 -8.00
CA TYR A 48 2.47 3.30 -8.47
C TYR A 48 2.70 3.22 -9.97
N ALA A 49 2.94 2.01 -10.49
CA ALA A 49 3.10 1.76 -11.92
C ALA A 49 1.84 2.13 -12.71
N MET A 50 0.63 1.96 -12.11
CA MET A 50 -0.60 2.46 -12.70
C MET A 50 -0.54 3.98 -12.91
N SER A 51 -0.12 4.72 -11.90
CA SER A 51 -0.01 6.19 -12.00
C SER A 51 1.02 6.60 -13.06
N ASP A 52 2.13 5.90 -13.16
CA ASP A 52 3.17 6.17 -14.15
C ASP A 52 2.66 5.85 -15.58
N ALA A 53 2.00 4.71 -15.77
CA ALA A 53 1.41 4.34 -17.05
C ALA A 53 0.33 5.33 -17.53
N PHE A 54 -0.42 5.93 -16.59
CA PHE A 54 -1.44 6.92 -16.93
C PHE A 54 -0.86 8.24 -17.44
N HIS A 55 0.37 8.59 -17.06
CA HIS A 55 0.96 9.91 -17.32
C HIS A 55 2.24 9.88 -18.16
N ALA A 56 2.77 8.71 -18.50
CA ALA A 56 3.92 8.58 -19.38
C ALA A 56 3.54 8.82 -20.85
N ASN A 57 4.47 9.40 -21.62
CA ASN A 57 4.31 9.56 -23.07
C ASN A 57 4.33 8.22 -23.79
N LYS A 58 5.15 7.26 -23.30
CA LYS A 58 5.24 5.89 -23.77
C LYS A 58 5.27 4.92 -22.62
N VAL A 59 4.64 3.76 -22.77
CA VAL A 59 4.60 2.70 -21.79
C VAL A 59 5.05 1.38 -22.41
N VAL A 60 6.06 0.78 -21.81
CA VAL A 60 6.59 -0.54 -22.18
C VAL A 60 6.28 -1.51 -21.04
N ALA A 61 5.35 -2.41 -21.26
CA ALA A 61 5.07 -3.52 -20.35
C ALA A 61 6.10 -4.62 -20.56
N ILE A 62 6.79 -5.04 -19.50
CA ILE A 62 7.78 -6.11 -19.52
C ILE A 62 7.25 -7.25 -18.67
N THR A 63 7.03 -8.42 -19.27
CA THR A 63 6.47 -9.58 -18.58
C THR A 63 7.33 -10.81 -18.77
N ASP A 64 7.26 -11.73 -17.82
CA ASP A 64 7.83 -13.08 -17.95
C ASP A 64 6.76 -14.18 -18.00
N CYS A 65 5.51 -13.77 -18.25
CA CYS A 65 4.39 -14.66 -18.46
C CYS A 65 3.33 -14.01 -19.36
N MET A 66 3.43 -14.26 -20.65
CA MET A 66 2.38 -13.91 -21.60
C MET A 66 1.17 -14.81 -21.38
N VAL A 67 0.00 -14.22 -21.29
CA VAL A 67 -1.28 -14.95 -21.13
C VAL A 67 -2.24 -14.59 -22.25
N PRO A 68 -3.18 -15.47 -22.62
CA PRO A 68 -4.19 -15.16 -23.63
C PRO A 68 -5.07 -13.97 -23.22
N PHE A 69 -5.45 -13.15 -24.20
CA PHE A 69 -6.49 -12.12 -23.99
C PHE A 69 -7.84 -12.78 -23.65
N PRO A 70 -8.62 -12.21 -22.69
CA PRO A 70 -8.38 -10.99 -21.92
C PRO A 70 -7.75 -11.26 -20.55
N ASN A 71 -6.69 -10.52 -20.19
CA ASN A 71 -6.08 -10.57 -18.85
C ASN A 71 -6.80 -9.61 -17.90
N PHE A 72 -8.06 -9.89 -17.56
CA PHE A 72 -8.89 -9.06 -16.69
C PHE A 72 -9.13 -9.69 -15.30
N PRO A 73 -9.45 -8.85 -14.31
CA PRO A 73 -9.44 -7.38 -14.28
C PRO A 73 -7.99 -6.84 -14.35
N ALA A 74 -7.71 -6.00 -15.36
CA ALA A 74 -6.37 -5.46 -15.55
C ALA A 74 -6.02 -4.41 -14.47
N HIS A 75 -4.78 -4.41 -14.01
CA HIS A 75 -4.22 -3.33 -13.17
C HIS A 75 -3.85 -2.14 -14.05
N ILE A 76 -3.21 -2.39 -15.18
CA ILE A 76 -2.96 -1.39 -16.22
C ILE A 76 -3.65 -1.90 -17.48
N SER A 77 -4.52 -1.07 -18.03
CA SER A 77 -5.28 -1.40 -19.25
C SER A 77 -4.42 -1.27 -20.49
N MET A 78 -4.65 -2.13 -21.47
CA MET A 78 -4.08 -2.06 -22.82
C MET A 78 -4.20 -0.66 -23.47
N THR A 79 -5.18 0.14 -23.06
CA THR A 79 -5.35 1.52 -23.56
C THR A 79 -4.23 2.48 -23.14
N LYS A 80 -3.33 2.02 -22.26
CA LYS A 80 -2.19 2.79 -21.73
C LYS A 80 -0.84 2.20 -22.11
N VAL A 81 -0.81 1.06 -22.77
CA VAL A 81 0.43 0.32 -23.10
C VAL A 81 0.73 0.48 -24.59
N ASP A 82 1.93 0.95 -24.91
CA ASP A 82 2.39 1.09 -26.30
C ASP A 82 3.11 -0.18 -26.80
N TYR A 83 3.87 -0.84 -25.91
CA TYR A 83 4.67 -2.00 -26.27
C TYR A 83 4.61 -3.06 -25.17
N VAL A 84 4.59 -4.33 -25.60
CA VAL A 84 4.71 -5.48 -24.71
C VAL A 84 5.99 -6.23 -25.07
N VAL A 85 6.80 -6.53 -24.05
CA VAL A 85 8.08 -7.25 -24.19
C VAL A 85 8.06 -8.45 -23.27
N GLU A 86 8.21 -9.64 -23.82
CA GLU A 86 8.38 -10.87 -23.06
C GLU A 86 9.88 -11.11 -22.79
N VAL A 87 10.19 -11.48 -21.54
CA VAL A 87 11.54 -11.81 -21.08
C VAL A 87 11.51 -13.10 -20.25
N ASP A 88 12.67 -13.69 -20.00
CA ASP A 88 12.73 -14.95 -19.25
C ASP A 88 12.32 -14.78 -17.79
N GLN A 89 12.67 -13.65 -17.15
CA GLN A 89 12.38 -13.37 -15.75
C GLN A 89 12.42 -11.88 -15.47
N ILE A 90 11.38 -11.37 -14.74
CA ILE A 90 11.32 -9.97 -14.29
C ILE A 90 11.64 -9.83 -12.80
N GLY A 91 11.50 -10.88 -12.00
CA GLY A 91 11.72 -10.81 -10.56
C GLY A 91 11.65 -12.15 -9.86
N ASP A 92 11.88 -12.11 -8.55
CA ASP A 92 11.75 -13.26 -7.65
C ASP A 92 10.78 -12.89 -6.52
N PRO A 93 9.56 -13.48 -6.47
CA PRO A 93 8.56 -13.16 -5.45
C PRO A 93 9.07 -13.39 -4.03
N LYS A 94 9.98 -14.35 -3.81
CA LYS A 94 10.54 -14.64 -2.49
C LYS A 94 11.31 -13.46 -1.89
N LYS A 95 11.76 -12.51 -2.72
CA LYS A 95 12.46 -11.31 -2.27
C LYS A 95 11.52 -10.20 -1.78
N ILE A 96 10.20 -10.30 -1.99
CA ILE A 96 9.21 -9.38 -1.43
C ILE A 96 9.20 -9.46 0.10
N ALA A 97 9.39 -10.65 0.66
CA ALA A 97 9.45 -10.89 2.10
C ALA A 97 10.84 -10.59 2.71
N THR A 98 11.41 -9.40 2.48
CA THR A 98 12.78 -9.05 2.92
C THR A 98 12.94 -8.88 4.43
N GLY A 99 11.86 -8.96 5.21
CA GLY A 99 11.90 -8.90 6.66
C GLY A 99 11.70 -7.51 7.27
N ALA A 100 11.51 -6.49 6.47
CA ALA A 100 11.15 -5.15 6.96
C ALA A 100 9.76 -5.13 7.61
N ALA A 101 8.81 -5.88 7.06
CA ALA A 101 7.44 -6.02 7.54
C ALA A 101 7.27 -7.21 8.52
N LYS A 102 7.99 -7.18 9.66
CA LYS A 102 7.88 -8.23 10.68
C LYS A 102 7.30 -7.68 11.98
N PRO A 103 6.44 -8.45 12.68
CA PRO A 103 6.05 -8.14 14.05
C PRO A 103 7.31 -7.99 14.93
N THR A 104 7.29 -7.00 15.81
CA THR A 104 8.41 -6.76 16.73
C THR A 104 8.37 -7.69 17.94
N THR A 105 9.55 -8.01 18.46
CA THR A 105 9.73 -8.64 19.78
C THR A 105 10.32 -7.66 20.81
N ASP A 106 10.62 -6.43 20.42
CA ASP A 106 11.11 -5.39 21.31
C ASP A 106 9.98 -4.95 22.26
N MET A 107 10.20 -5.16 23.56
CA MET A 107 9.22 -4.83 24.60
C MET A 107 8.77 -3.38 24.59
N ARG A 108 9.66 -2.43 24.26
CA ARG A 108 9.30 -1.01 24.16
C ARG A 108 8.32 -0.76 23.03
N LYS A 109 8.54 -1.38 21.87
CA LYS A 109 7.65 -1.28 20.71
C LYS A 109 6.31 -1.97 20.96
N LEU A 110 6.30 -3.07 21.71
CA LEU A 110 5.06 -3.72 22.14
C LEU A 110 4.26 -2.84 23.10
N MET A 111 4.93 -2.19 24.08
CA MET A 111 4.28 -1.21 24.97
C MET A 111 3.72 -0.02 24.18
N MET A 112 4.47 0.51 23.20
CA MET A 112 3.97 1.56 22.31
C MET A 112 2.70 1.11 21.56
N ALA A 113 2.68 -0.11 21.05
CA ALA A 113 1.52 -0.68 20.38
C ALA A 113 0.30 -0.79 21.30
N ASP A 114 0.50 -1.20 22.55
CA ASP A 114 -0.57 -1.27 23.55
C ASP A 114 -1.12 0.12 23.91
N TYR A 115 -0.26 1.11 24.15
CA TYR A 115 -0.70 2.49 24.39
C TYR A 115 -1.44 3.08 23.19
N CYS A 116 -0.94 2.83 21.99
CA CYS A 116 -1.60 3.25 20.76
C CYS A 116 -3.00 2.62 20.64
N THR A 117 -3.12 1.33 20.91
CA THR A 117 -4.42 0.64 20.93
C THR A 117 -5.35 1.22 21.98
N GLN A 118 -4.86 1.43 23.23
CA GLN A 118 -5.65 2.04 24.28
C GLN A 118 -6.14 3.43 23.90
N PHE A 119 -5.30 4.24 23.26
CA PHE A 119 -5.71 5.54 22.75
C PHE A 119 -6.85 5.40 21.73
N VAL A 120 -6.65 4.60 20.69
CA VAL A 120 -7.64 4.41 19.60
C VAL A 120 -9.00 3.99 20.16
N VAL A 121 -9.03 2.96 21.03
CA VAL A 121 -10.28 2.37 21.52
C VAL A 121 -11.05 3.24 22.50
N ASN A 122 -10.44 4.32 23.01
CA ASN A 122 -11.06 5.30 23.90
C ASN A 122 -11.49 6.58 23.17
N THR A 123 -11.33 6.64 21.84
CA THR A 123 -11.82 7.78 21.04
C THR A 123 -13.26 7.51 20.56
N PRO A 124 -14.04 8.56 20.24
CA PRO A 124 -15.39 8.40 19.68
C PRO A 124 -15.41 7.85 18.25
N TYR A 125 -14.25 7.80 17.60
CA TYR A 125 -14.08 7.27 16.24
C TYR A 125 -13.96 5.75 16.21
N PHE A 126 -13.61 5.11 17.33
CA PHE A 126 -13.56 3.65 17.43
C PHE A 126 -14.96 3.06 17.58
N LYS A 127 -15.62 2.86 16.48
CA LYS A 127 -16.98 2.33 16.39
C LYS A 127 -17.08 1.40 15.18
N ASP A 128 -18.14 0.62 15.12
CA ASP A 128 -18.36 -0.26 13.96
C ASP A 128 -18.37 0.53 12.66
N GLY A 129 -17.65 0.02 11.65
CA GLY A 129 -17.46 0.69 10.36
C GLY A 129 -16.35 1.76 10.33
N PHE A 130 -15.44 1.84 11.34
CA PHE A 130 -14.28 2.73 11.26
C PHE A 130 -13.31 2.30 10.15
N SER A 131 -12.42 3.20 9.75
CA SER A 131 -11.40 2.97 8.74
C SER A 131 -9.99 3.14 9.31
N TYR A 132 -9.03 2.39 8.76
CA TYR A 132 -7.72 2.26 9.37
C TYR A 132 -6.60 2.14 8.34
N GLN A 133 -5.49 2.81 8.63
CA GLN A 133 -4.21 2.65 7.95
C GLN A 133 -3.10 2.40 8.96
N THR A 134 -2.15 1.55 8.62
CA THR A 134 -0.97 1.30 9.44
C THR A 134 0.29 1.34 8.59
N GLY A 135 1.40 1.80 9.20
CA GLY A 135 2.72 1.64 8.63
C GLY A 135 3.22 0.19 8.72
N VAL A 136 4.26 -0.12 7.97
CA VAL A 136 4.88 -1.46 7.91
C VAL A 136 5.96 -1.69 8.96
N GLY A 137 6.22 -0.72 9.84
CA GLY A 137 7.17 -0.87 10.94
C GLY A 137 6.66 -1.79 12.05
N GLY A 138 7.58 -2.43 12.78
CA GLY A 138 7.25 -3.44 13.78
C GLY A 138 6.27 -2.98 14.87
N ALA A 139 6.34 -1.73 15.34
CA ALA A 139 5.40 -1.18 16.31
C ALA A 139 4.00 -0.96 15.69
N SER A 140 3.92 -0.45 14.47
CA SER A 140 2.66 -0.25 13.73
C SER A 140 1.96 -1.60 13.46
N ILE A 141 2.72 -2.61 13.04
CA ILE A 141 2.20 -3.98 12.87
C ILE A 141 1.68 -4.54 14.20
N ALA A 142 2.42 -4.36 15.30
CA ALA A 142 1.99 -4.81 16.62
C ALA A 142 0.71 -4.09 17.08
N SER A 143 0.54 -2.80 16.77
CA SER A 143 -0.70 -2.04 17.04
C SER A 143 -1.89 -2.66 16.29
N THR A 144 -1.73 -3.06 15.03
CA THR A 144 -2.78 -3.73 14.25
C THR A 144 -3.18 -5.06 14.91
N ILE A 145 -2.21 -5.86 15.34
CA ILE A 145 -2.47 -7.14 16.02
C ILE A 145 -3.18 -6.94 17.36
N SER A 146 -2.77 -5.93 18.14
CA SER A 146 -3.40 -5.59 19.41
C SER A 146 -4.84 -5.09 19.20
N LEU A 147 -5.04 -4.21 18.23
CA LEU A 147 -6.36 -3.68 17.87
C LEU A 147 -7.32 -4.77 17.41
N ALA A 148 -6.85 -5.74 16.62
CA ALA A 148 -7.64 -6.87 16.14
C ALA A 148 -8.27 -7.69 17.29
N LYS A 149 -7.56 -7.85 18.42
CA LYS A 149 -8.08 -8.53 19.61
C LYS A 149 -9.25 -7.79 20.21
N VAL A 150 -9.09 -6.46 20.43
CA VAL A 150 -10.15 -5.62 20.99
C VAL A 150 -11.36 -5.53 20.07
N MET A 151 -11.14 -5.44 18.76
CA MET A 151 -12.21 -5.48 17.77
C MET A 151 -13.03 -6.76 17.88
N LYS A 152 -12.37 -7.92 18.00
CA LYS A 152 -13.02 -9.21 18.18
C LYS A 152 -13.82 -9.26 19.48
N GLU A 153 -13.25 -8.82 20.59
CA GLU A 153 -13.90 -8.79 21.90
C GLU A 153 -15.13 -7.89 21.94
N ARG A 154 -15.09 -6.75 21.25
CA ARG A 154 -16.18 -5.77 21.21
C ARG A 154 -17.12 -5.94 20.03
N ASN A 155 -16.90 -6.95 19.19
CA ASN A 155 -17.66 -7.19 17.95
C ASN A 155 -17.73 -5.96 17.04
N ILE A 156 -16.57 -5.27 16.87
CA ILE A 156 -16.38 -4.10 16.01
C ILE A 156 -15.65 -4.55 14.76
N ARG A 157 -16.09 -4.08 13.59
CA ARG A 157 -15.46 -4.34 12.30
C ARG A 157 -15.00 -3.04 11.65
N MET A 158 -13.91 -3.10 10.90
CA MET A 158 -13.49 -2.02 10.01
C MET A 158 -14.32 -2.06 8.72
N ARG A 159 -14.71 -0.90 8.22
CA ARG A 159 -15.28 -0.77 6.88
C ARG A 159 -14.23 -0.98 5.81
N PHE A 160 -13.05 -0.39 5.98
CA PHE A 160 -11.90 -0.67 5.12
C PHE A 160 -10.56 -0.44 5.84
N GLY A 161 -9.56 -1.20 5.38
CA GLY A 161 -8.15 -0.94 5.63
C GLY A 161 -7.50 -0.44 4.35
N VAL A 162 -6.50 0.46 4.43
CA VAL A 162 -5.86 1.04 3.25
C VAL A 162 -4.36 1.21 3.44
N GLY A 163 -3.64 1.35 2.34
CA GLY A 163 -2.22 1.68 2.27
C GLY A 163 -1.38 0.53 1.77
N GLY A 164 -0.13 0.48 2.21
CA GLY A 164 0.71 -0.69 1.98
C GLY A 164 0.35 -1.80 2.95
N LEU A 165 0.07 -2.98 2.44
CA LEU A 165 -0.50 -4.08 3.22
C LEU A 165 0.54 -5.10 3.65
N THR A 166 0.23 -5.73 4.78
CA THR A 166 1.01 -6.83 5.37
C THR A 166 0.06 -7.91 5.87
N LYS A 167 0.60 -9.08 6.16
CA LYS A 167 -0.16 -10.23 6.66
C LYS A 167 -1.19 -9.88 7.74
N PRO A 168 -0.89 -9.11 8.82
CA PRO A 168 -1.88 -8.80 9.84
C PRO A 168 -3.14 -8.07 9.33
N MET A 169 -3.00 -7.20 8.32
CA MET A 169 -4.17 -6.58 7.68
C MET A 169 -4.96 -7.57 6.84
N CYS A 170 -4.27 -8.46 6.11
CA CYS A 170 -4.92 -9.54 5.35
C CYS A 170 -5.62 -10.55 6.27
N ASP A 171 -5.04 -10.85 7.43
CA ASP A 171 -5.69 -11.71 8.44
C ASP A 171 -7.01 -11.10 8.95
N LEU A 172 -7.13 -9.77 9.03
CA LEU A 172 -8.40 -9.11 9.37
C LEU A 172 -9.49 -9.38 8.32
N LEU A 173 -9.12 -9.38 7.03
CA LEU A 173 -10.05 -9.72 5.96
C LEU A 173 -10.50 -11.19 6.05
N ILE A 174 -9.56 -12.10 6.17
CA ILE A 174 -9.83 -13.54 6.29
C ILE A 174 -10.71 -13.84 7.51
N ASN A 175 -10.51 -13.13 8.62
CA ASN A 175 -11.28 -13.31 9.85
C ASN A 175 -12.61 -12.52 9.87
N GLY A 176 -12.97 -11.82 8.80
CA GLY A 176 -14.21 -11.04 8.71
C GLY A 176 -14.23 -9.81 9.63
N GLN A 177 -13.05 -9.30 10.03
CA GLN A 177 -12.90 -8.11 10.87
C GLN A 177 -12.74 -6.81 10.07
N VAL A 178 -12.54 -6.91 8.77
CA VAL A 178 -12.58 -5.79 7.82
C VAL A 178 -13.42 -6.17 6.61
N ASP A 179 -14.20 -5.24 6.08
CA ASP A 179 -15.07 -5.49 4.93
C ASP A 179 -14.34 -5.41 3.59
N ALA A 180 -13.28 -4.57 3.52
CA ALA A 180 -12.48 -4.39 2.30
C ALA A 180 -11.05 -3.95 2.62
N LEU A 181 -10.11 -4.35 1.77
CA LEU A 181 -8.76 -3.82 1.72
C LEU A 181 -8.56 -3.00 0.45
N LEU A 182 -8.00 -1.80 0.59
CA LEU A 182 -7.67 -0.89 -0.50
C LEU A 182 -6.15 -0.78 -0.59
N ASP A 183 -5.55 -1.56 -1.47
CA ASP A 183 -4.12 -1.82 -1.47
C ASP A 183 -3.36 -0.92 -2.46
N THR A 184 -2.28 -0.33 -1.96
CA THR A 184 -1.33 0.46 -2.76
C THR A 184 0.01 -0.22 -2.92
N GLN A 185 0.35 -1.20 -2.08
CA GLN A 185 1.60 -1.95 -2.16
C GLN A 185 1.59 -3.16 -1.24
N ASP A 186 2.02 -4.31 -1.75
CA ASP A 186 2.20 -5.53 -0.97
C ASP A 186 3.61 -5.59 -0.38
N PHE A 187 3.71 -5.74 0.95
CA PHE A 187 4.99 -5.80 1.68
C PHE A 187 5.40 -7.20 2.13
N ASP A 188 4.54 -8.19 1.92
CA ASP A 188 4.85 -9.58 2.16
C ASP A 188 4.04 -10.51 1.23
N LEU A 189 4.42 -11.79 1.19
CA LEU A 189 3.77 -12.78 0.31
C LEU A 189 2.32 -13.06 0.69
N ALA A 190 1.92 -12.84 1.94
CA ALA A 190 0.54 -13.01 2.35
C ALA A 190 -0.36 -11.90 1.77
N ALA A 191 0.18 -10.67 1.66
CA ALA A 191 -0.51 -9.57 0.99
C ALA A 191 -0.66 -9.87 -0.51
N VAL A 192 0.41 -10.31 -1.19
CA VAL A 192 0.36 -10.70 -2.61
C VAL A 192 -0.70 -11.79 -2.86
N GLU A 193 -0.76 -12.81 -2.00
CA GLU A 193 -1.77 -13.88 -2.12
C GLU A 193 -3.20 -13.35 -1.87
N SER A 194 -3.34 -12.43 -0.92
CA SER A 194 -4.62 -11.83 -0.55
C SER A 194 -5.27 -11.02 -1.71
N VAL A 195 -4.49 -10.53 -2.68
CA VAL A 195 -5.02 -9.81 -3.86
C VAL A 195 -5.98 -10.66 -4.70
N LYS A 196 -5.98 -11.98 -4.50
CA LYS A 196 -6.93 -12.90 -5.14
C LYS A 196 -8.33 -12.87 -4.52
N ASP A 197 -8.48 -12.31 -3.32
CA ASP A 197 -9.78 -12.15 -2.66
C ASP A 197 -10.61 -11.04 -3.34
N LEU A 198 -11.91 -11.25 -3.45
CA LEU A 198 -12.83 -10.31 -4.09
C LEU A 198 -13.02 -9.00 -3.31
N HIS A 199 -12.66 -8.97 -2.02
CA HIS A 199 -12.73 -7.78 -1.16
C HIS A 199 -11.38 -7.12 -0.96
N HIS A 200 -10.34 -7.59 -1.66
CA HIS A 200 -9.04 -6.97 -1.71
C HIS A 200 -8.89 -6.21 -3.04
N PHE A 201 -9.03 -4.89 -2.96
CA PHE A 201 -9.05 -4.01 -4.12
C PHE A 201 -7.72 -3.32 -4.31
N ARG A 202 -7.15 -3.42 -5.50
CA ARG A 202 -6.04 -2.57 -5.91
C ARG A 202 -6.54 -1.14 -6.12
N ILE A 203 -5.79 -0.17 -5.66
CA ILE A 203 -6.00 1.24 -5.97
C ILE A 203 -4.69 1.87 -6.43
N SER A 204 -4.77 2.85 -7.32
CA SER A 204 -3.60 3.62 -7.72
C SER A 204 -3.17 4.57 -6.60
N ALA A 205 -1.91 4.99 -6.62
CA ALA A 205 -1.43 6.03 -5.72
C ALA A 205 -2.22 7.34 -5.85
N GLY A 206 -2.83 7.57 -7.01
CA GLY A 206 -3.72 8.71 -7.25
C GLY A 206 -5.07 8.57 -6.55
N GLU A 207 -5.69 7.39 -6.60
CA GLU A 207 -6.93 7.10 -5.86
C GLU A 207 -6.68 7.12 -4.35
N TYR A 208 -5.50 6.68 -3.92
CA TYR A 208 -5.10 6.73 -2.52
C TYR A 208 -5.04 8.15 -1.99
N ALA A 209 -4.20 9.04 -2.59
CA ALA A 209 -3.81 10.28 -1.92
C ALA A 209 -3.60 11.51 -2.83
N ASN A 210 -3.96 11.47 -4.12
CA ASN A 210 -3.81 12.66 -4.96
C ASN A 210 -4.75 13.77 -4.48
N PRO A 211 -4.22 14.94 -4.03
CA PRO A 211 -5.04 16.01 -3.48
C PRO A 211 -6.01 16.65 -4.48
N PHE A 212 -5.83 16.42 -5.78
CA PHE A 212 -6.76 16.88 -6.82
C PHE A 212 -7.90 15.91 -7.10
N ASN A 213 -7.84 14.70 -6.55
CA ASN A 213 -8.95 13.75 -6.68
C ASN A 213 -10.06 14.09 -5.71
N LYS A 214 -11.31 14.20 -6.22
CA LYS A 214 -12.50 14.54 -5.42
C LYS A 214 -12.80 13.55 -4.30
N GLY A 215 -12.33 12.32 -4.43
CA GLY A 215 -12.59 11.22 -3.50
C GLY A 215 -11.35 10.44 -3.11
N ALA A 216 -10.20 11.09 -2.93
CA ALA A 216 -9.00 10.41 -2.45
C ALA A 216 -9.29 9.68 -1.13
N VAL A 217 -8.85 8.41 -1.04
CA VAL A 217 -9.20 7.50 0.06
C VAL A 217 -8.72 8.03 1.41
N VAL A 218 -7.55 8.69 1.45
CA VAL A 218 -7.01 9.29 2.69
C VAL A 218 -7.98 10.24 3.36
N ASN A 219 -8.86 10.91 2.60
CA ASN A 219 -9.88 11.82 3.14
C ASN A 219 -11.04 11.09 3.85
N LYS A 220 -11.04 9.76 3.86
CA LYS A 220 -12.06 8.91 4.51
C LYS A 220 -11.53 8.12 5.68
N LEU A 221 -10.25 8.33 6.04
CA LEU A 221 -9.61 7.62 7.14
C LEU A 221 -10.00 8.22 8.50
N ASP A 222 -10.38 7.32 9.42
CA ASP A 222 -10.60 7.65 10.83
C ASP A 222 -9.31 7.57 11.63
N PHE A 223 -8.44 6.58 11.34
CA PHE A 223 -7.18 6.37 12.03
C PHE A 223 -6.04 6.06 11.10
N VAL A 224 -4.90 6.68 11.37
CA VAL A 224 -3.60 6.40 10.73
C VAL A 224 -2.55 6.19 11.81
N ILE A 225 -1.89 5.03 11.81
CA ILE A 225 -0.83 4.70 12.76
C ILE A 225 0.49 4.59 12.01
N LEU A 226 1.33 5.59 12.18
CA LEU A 226 2.64 5.68 11.55
C LEU A 226 3.73 5.93 12.59
N ALA A 227 4.96 5.49 12.31
CA ALA A 227 6.09 5.70 13.20
C ALA A 227 6.83 6.99 12.85
N ALA A 228 7.31 7.71 13.86
CA ALA A 228 8.23 8.83 13.71
C ALA A 228 9.64 8.44 14.20
N LEU A 229 10.66 9.14 13.71
CA LEU A 229 12.03 9.04 14.23
C LEU A 229 12.14 9.78 15.57
N GLU A 230 11.59 10.98 15.62
CA GLU A 230 11.62 11.87 16.77
C GLU A 230 10.30 12.62 16.88
N VAL A 231 9.88 12.88 18.11
CA VAL A 231 8.70 13.70 18.43
C VAL A 231 9.09 14.67 19.54
N ASP A 232 8.82 15.96 19.36
CA ASP A 232 9.04 16.96 20.41
C ASP A 232 7.83 17.11 21.33
N VAL A 233 7.97 17.96 22.35
CA VAL A 233 6.90 18.23 23.35
C VAL A 233 5.71 19.00 22.76
N HIS A 234 5.83 19.55 21.57
CA HIS A 234 4.77 20.21 20.81
C HIS A 234 4.14 19.31 19.75
N PHE A 235 4.50 18.01 19.73
CA PHE A 235 4.06 17.00 18.77
C PHE A 235 4.54 17.24 17.32
N ASN A 236 5.62 18.00 17.12
CA ASN A 236 6.28 18.02 15.83
C ASN A 236 7.04 16.70 15.61
N CYS A 237 6.89 16.11 14.43
CA CYS A 237 7.46 14.79 14.11
C CYS A 237 8.52 14.88 13.02
N ASN A 238 9.71 14.32 13.27
CA ASN A 238 10.70 14.03 12.25
C ASN A 238 10.54 12.59 11.76
N VAL A 239 10.42 12.43 10.45
CA VAL A 239 10.27 11.09 9.81
C VAL A 239 11.29 10.81 8.73
N VAL A 240 12.06 11.81 8.29
CA VAL A 240 13.06 11.72 7.24
C VAL A 240 14.46 11.97 7.77
N VAL A 241 14.63 13.10 8.47
CA VAL A 241 15.92 13.58 8.98
C VAL A 241 15.84 13.60 10.50
N ASP A 242 16.84 13.04 11.17
CA ASP A 242 16.97 13.13 12.62
C ASP A 242 17.58 14.49 13.07
N SER A 243 17.63 14.75 14.37
CA SER A 243 18.18 15.99 14.94
C SER A 243 19.70 16.17 14.66
N ASN A 244 20.40 15.15 14.21
CA ASN A 244 21.80 15.25 13.79
C ASN A 244 21.96 15.59 12.29
N GLY A 245 20.86 15.77 11.56
CA GLY A 245 20.86 16.04 10.12
C GLY A 245 21.06 14.81 9.24
N MET A 246 20.96 13.61 9.80
CA MET A 246 21.10 12.36 9.04
C MET A 246 19.77 11.95 8.42
N ILE A 247 19.79 11.60 7.14
CA ILE A 247 18.62 11.02 6.45
C ILE A 247 18.56 9.53 6.82
N THR A 248 17.60 9.18 7.66
CA THR A 248 17.45 7.82 8.21
C THR A 248 16.13 7.15 7.80
N GLY A 249 15.27 7.87 7.11
CA GLY A 249 13.97 7.35 6.70
C GLY A 249 13.41 8.01 5.45
N ALA A 250 12.16 7.74 5.19
CA ALA A 250 11.37 8.36 4.13
C ALA A 250 10.05 8.87 4.71
N GLN A 251 9.48 9.91 4.11
CA GLN A 251 8.25 10.50 4.62
C GLN A 251 7.02 9.57 4.54
N GLY A 252 7.04 8.58 3.63
CA GLY A 252 5.92 7.66 3.45
C GLY A 252 4.61 8.40 3.23
N GLY A 253 3.55 7.94 3.91
CA GLY A 253 2.22 8.55 3.88
C GLY A 253 1.98 9.65 4.92
N HIS A 254 2.99 10.08 5.71
CA HIS A 254 2.77 11.08 6.76
C HIS A 254 2.22 12.42 6.25
N PRO A 255 2.65 12.95 5.07
CA PRO A 255 2.16 14.22 4.56
C PRO A 255 0.85 14.11 3.77
N ASP A 256 0.42 12.89 3.45
CA ASP A 256 -0.81 12.66 2.69
C ASP A 256 -2.04 12.72 3.61
#